data_a65e794f6575bc24c07a1efac28bca93
#
_entry.id   a65e794f6575bc24c07a1efac28bca93
#
_cell.length_a   1.000
_cell.length_b   1.000
_cell.length_c   1.000
_cell.angle_alpha   90.00
_cell.angle_beta   90.00
_cell.angle_gamma   90.00
#
_symmetry.space_group_name_H-M   'P 1'
#
loop_
_entity.id
_entity.type
_entity.pdbx_description
1 polymer ?
#
loop_
_entity_poly.entity_id
_entity_poly.type
_entity_poly.pdbx_seq_one_letter_code
_entity_poly.pdbx_strand_id
1 'polypeptide(L)'
;MLRKFLLYAFIGITPLVGYSQSINDKILNAINQSDWFGLDSIYNSVPKDSIHPYLEISSRCFIGYQLNRPDVSIPAFKELFSTQSEYLDLNNFISFAVMFGKDLNKVGENEFAASMINQTIDATGQYLDSAAISNLKLQANWYSALAAYEPFQIQFNGDSVATVPFAIVPMGPKEKGGVFMHLRESRINGMPADIIFDTGAGHSIISPEMAEKYGLIPLESTRISINGIGQSEGYLAIAKELQIGSITVKDVPFTVASISSNNSEADHYMDSINIILGNNLMLQLKEITIDFITNNLIVPAKAPFISVKTDVKPNMCFSEGKNLLCKCEIHNSPMLAFIDTGNTDYGTLGEAFYKTNEQYVLDNGVKDTVRQAGIGGFIYNESYLLSNLKCSLGGHAVEIPKIDVRTTREEGIGGQYEGWLGLRTLMLYPYVRFNFVDFVLTTGSK
;
A
#
# COMPACT_ATOMS: atom_id res chain seq x y z
N MET A 1 17.63 8.80 4.51
CA MET A 1 17.96 9.84 3.52
C MET A 1 17.22 9.68 2.19
N LEU A 2 16.95 8.48 1.68
CA LEU A 2 16.09 8.29 0.50
C LEU A 2 14.66 8.85 0.66
N ARG A 3 14.14 8.99 1.90
CA ARG A 3 12.82 9.61 2.19
C ARG A 3 12.69 11.07 1.75
N LYS A 4 13.79 11.81 1.56
CA LYS A 4 13.76 13.20 1.07
C LYS A 4 13.91 13.30 -0.46
N PHE A 5 14.30 12.21 -1.13
CA PHE A 5 14.55 12.22 -2.56
C PHE A 5 13.28 12.12 -3.42
N LEU A 6 12.19 11.55 -2.88
CA LEU A 6 10.95 11.36 -3.64
C LEU A 6 9.99 12.57 -3.61
N LEU A 7 10.26 13.59 -2.77
CA LEU A 7 9.29 14.66 -2.50
C LEU A 7 9.52 15.97 -3.26
N TYR A 8 10.58 16.12 -4.05
CA TYR A 8 10.83 17.34 -4.83
C TYR A 8 11.30 17.01 -6.24
N ALA A 9 10.39 16.48 -7.06
CA ALA A 9 10.53 16.61 -8.49
C ALA A 9 10.31 18.07 -8.86
N PHE A 10 11.29 18.96 -8.57
CA PHE A 10 11.37 20.23 -9.23
C PHE A 10 11.67 19.94 -10.71
N ILE A 11 10.62 19.74 -11.48
CA ILE A 11 10.74 19.73 -12.94
C ILE A 11 11.09 21.17 -13.30
N GLY A 12 12.38 21.45 -13.39
CA GLY A 12 12.89 22.69 -13.95
C GLY A 12 12.59 22.70 -15.45
N ILE A 13 11.32 22.95 -15.79
CA ILE A 13 10.91 23.05 -17.19
C ILE A 13 11.27 24.46 -17.64
N THR A 14 12.24 24.55 -18.55
CA THR A 14 12.42 25.73 -19.39
C THR A 14 11.06 26.10 -20.02
N PRO A 15 10.72 27.39 -20.19
CA PRO A 15 9.40 27.80 -20.64
C PRO A 15 9.03 27.07 -21.94
N LEU A 16 7.94 26.29 -21.85
CA LEU A 16 7.39 25.49 -22.93
C LEU A 16 6.73 26.40 -23.96
N VAL A 17 7.50 26.86 -24.91
CA VAL A 17 7.02 27.77 -25.96
C VAL A 17 6.18 26.97 -26.95
N GLY A 18 4.87 27.24 -27.00
CA GLY A 18 3.96 26.75 -28.05
C GLY A 18 2.84 25.81 -27.61
N TYR A 19 2.81 25.39 -26.33
CA TYR A 19 1.71 24.57 -25.76
C TYR A 19 0.79 25.44 -24.88
N SER A 20 -0.46 25.01 -24.71
CA SER A 20 -1.40 25.70 -23.79
C SER A 20 -0.84 25.68 -22.38
N GLN A 21 -0.24 26.76 -21.93
CA GLN A 21 0.36 26.91 -20.59
C GLN A 21 -0.60 26.43 -19.50
N SER A 22 -1.91 26.73 -19.64
CA SER A 22 -2.89 26.35 -18.62
C SER A 22 -3.05 24.83 -18.40
N ILE A 23 -2.89 24.00 -19.42
CA ILE A 23 -3.03 22.52 -19.30
C ILE A 23 -1.75 21.92 -18.73
N ASN A 24 -0.60 22.31 -19.24
CA ASN A 24 0.69 21.85 -18.74
C ASN A 24 0.89 22.26 -17.27
N ASP A 25 0.50 23.49 -16.91
CA ASP A 25 0.56 23.95 -15.52
C ASP A 25 -0.36 23.16 -14.59
N LYS A 26 -1.57 22.80 -15.04
CA LYS A 26 -2.50 21.95 -14.26
C LYS A 26 -1.93 20.56 -14.03
N ILE A 27 -1.34 19.95 -15.06
CA ILE A 27 -0.69 18.64 -14.98
C ILE A 27 0.49 18.71 -13.98
N LEU A 28 1.36 19.71 -14.12
CA LEU A 28 2.49 19.91 -13.21
C LEU A 28 2.04 20.10 -11.76
N ASN A 29 1.00 20.91 -11.54
CA ASN A 29 0.46 21.13 -10.21
C ASN A 29 -0.11 19.84 -9.61
N ALA A 30 -0.83 19.03 -10.39
CA ALA A 30 -1.34 17.75 -9.93
C ALA A 30 -0.21 16.78 -9.55
N ILE A 31 0.85 16.71 -10.35
CA ILE A 31 2.04 15.90 -10.06
C ILE A 31 2.73 16.39 -8.77
N ASN A 32 2.99 17.71 -8.66
CA ASN A 32 3.67 18.30 -7.51
C ASN A 32 2.88 18.16 -6.20
N GLN A 33 1.55 18.11 -6.28
CA GLN A 33 0.66 17.92 -5.13
C GLN A 33 0.35 16.45 -4.87
N SER A 34 0.89 15.50 -5.68
CA SER A 34 0.54 14.08 -5.64
C SER A 34 -0.97 13.83 -5.78
N ASP A 35 -1.67 14.70 -6.50
CA ASP A 35 -3.10 14.54 -6.82
C ASP A 35 -3.27 13.63 -8.05
N TRP A 36 -3.14 12.34 -7.83
CA TRP A 36 -3.17 11.33 -8.88
C TRP A 36 -4.54 11.22 -9.55
N PHE A 37 -5.59 11.48 -8.81
CA PHE A 37 -6.96 11.48 -9.35
C PHE A 37 -7.24 12.74 -10.18
N GLY A 38 -6.74 13.88 -9.73
CA GLY A 38 -6.79 15.13 -10.51
C GLY A 38 -5.98 14.99 -11.80
N LEU A 39 -4.78 14.38 -11.71
CA LEU A 39 -3.95 14.11 -12.88
C LEU A 39 -4.66 13.21 -13.89
N ASP A 40 -5.24 12.08 -13.45
CA ASP A 40 -6.02 11.17 -14.32
C ASP A 40 -7.21 11.89 -14.96
N SER A 41 -7.93 12.70 -14.18
CA SER A 41 -9.07 13.47 -14.69
C SER A 41 -8.65 14.53 -15.73
N ILE A 42 -7.60 15.30 -15.47
CA ILE A 42 -7.06 16.30 -16.41
C ILE A 42 -6.58 15.60 -17.67
N TYR A 43 -5.75 14.58 -17.51
CA TYR A 43 -5.18 13.82 -18.62
C TYR A 43 -6.25 13.26 -19.55
N ASN A 44 -7.35 12.71 -19.02
CA ASN A 44 -8.44 12.12 -19.82
C ASN A 44 -9.40 13.17 -20.40
N SER A 45 -9.37 14.41 -19.93
CA SER A 45 -10.28 15.47 -20.39
C SER A 45 -9.78 16.27 -21.60
N VAL A 46 -8.53 16.10 -22.02
CA VAL A 46 -7.90 16.90 -23.07
C VAL A 46 -7.31 16.05 -24.20
N PRO A 47 -7.22 16.60 -25.42
CA PRO A 47 -6.45 15.95 -26.50
C PRO A 47 -4.97 15.81 -26.13
N LYS A 48 -4.37 14.66 -26.43
CA LYS A 48 -3.00 14.33 -26.00
C LYS A 48 -1.94 15.21 -26.69
N ASP A 49 -2.21 15.63 -27.92
CA ASP A 49 -1.39 16.56 -28.69
C ASP A 49 -1.37 18.00 -28.12
N SER A 50 -2.29 18.33 -27.20
CA SER A 50 -2.27 19.60 -26.46
C SER A 50 -1.36 19.59 -25.24
N ILE A 51 -0.80 18.44 -24.87
CA ILE A 51 0.09 18.27 -23.72
C ILE A 51 1.54 18.22 -24.24
N HIS A 52 2.45 18.85 -23.52
CA HIS A 52 3.89 18.73 -23.84
C HIS A 52 4.32 17.25 -23.80
N PRO A 53 5.07 16.72 -24.81
CA PRO A 53 5.39 15.28 -24.90
C PRO A 53 5.96 14.67 -23.63
N TYR A 54 6.91 15.36 -22.97
CA TYR A 54 7.45 14.90 -21.69
C TYR A 54 6.37 14.77 -20.58
N LEU A 55 5.47 15.73 -20.49
CA LEU A 55 4.38 15.72 -19.49
C LEU A 55 3.31 14.68 -19.83
N GLU A 56 3.06 14.45 -21.12
CA GLU A 56 2.15 13.41 -21.58
C GLU A 56 2.65 12.03 -21.13
N ILE A 57 3.93 11.71 -21.43
CA ILE A 57 4.54 10.43 -21.08
C ILE A 57 4.64 10.30 -19.55
N SER A 58 5.11 11.34 -18.84
CA SER A 58 5.21 11.34 -17.39
C SER A 58 3.84 11.15 -16.72
N SER A 59 2.78 11.75 -17.26
CA SER A 59 1.41 11.54 -16.75
C SER A 59 1.00 10.07 -16.84
N ARG A 60 1.28 9.38 -17.95
CA ARG A 60 1.02 7.93 -18.08
C ARG A 60 1.85 7.11 -17.11
N CYS A 61 3.11 7.48 -16.88
CA CYS A 61 3.95 6.82 -15.88
C CYS A 61 3.31 6.91 -14.49
N PHE A 62 2.96 8.12 -14.03
CA PHE A 62 2.38 8.33 -12.71
C PHE A 62 0.97 7.73 -12.58
N ILE A 63 0.08 7.98 -13.53
CA ILE A 63 -1.28 7.43 -13.52
C ILE A 63 -1.23 5.90 -13.47
N GLY A 64 -0.43 5.28 -14.35
CA GLY A 64 -0.30 3.83 -14.39
C GLY A 64 0.27 3.25 -13.10
N TYR A 65 1.33 3.84 -12.57
CA TYR A 65 1.97 3.40 -11.35
C TYR A 65 1.08 3.57 -10.10
N GLN A 66 0.48 4.75 -9.95
CA GLN A 66 -0.27 5.11 -8.74
C GLN A 66 -1.69 4.53 -8.71
N LEU A 67 -2.30 4.30 -9.88
CA LEU A 67 -3.64 3.71 -10.01
C LEU A 67 -3.60 2.23 -10.40
N ASN A 68 -2.46 1.56 -10.19
CA ASN A 68 -2.27 0.12 -10.43
C ASN A 68 -2.57 -0.35 -11.86
N ARG A 69 -2.12 0.41 -12.86
CA ARG A 69 -2.24 0.08 -14.29
C ARG A 69 -0.87 -0.16 -14.91
N PRO A 70 -0.20 -1.28 -14.63
CA PRO A 70 1.14 -1.57 -15.17
C PRO A 70 1.14 -1.72 -16.69
N ASP A 71 0.01 -2.05 -17.30
CA ASP A 71 -0.22 -2.04 -18.74
C ASP A 71 -0.11 -0.63 -19.36
N VAL A 72 -0.33 0.43 -18.58
CA VAL A 72 -0.16 1.84 -18.98
C VAL A 72 1.24 2.34 -18.62
N SER A 73 1.69 2.10 -17.38
CA SER A 73 2.96 2.66 -16.90
C SER A 73 4.19 2.01 -17.52
N ILE A 74 4.22 0.68 -17.70
CA ILE A 74 5.38 -0.03 -18.24
C ILE A 74 5.74 0.45 -19.66
N PRO A 75 4.81 0.53 -20.62
CA PRO A 75 5.10 1.14 -21.92
C PRO A 75 5.53 2.60 -21.83
N ALA A 76 4.89 3.37 -20.94
CA ALA A 76 5.23 4.78 -20.75
C ALA A 76 6.64 4.98 -20.18
N PHE A 77 7.08 4.16 -19.21
CA PHE A 77 8.45 4.20 -18.72
C PHE A 77 9.47 3.84 -19.82
N LYS A 78 9.19 2.82 -20.63
CA LYS A 78 10.06 2.48 -21.77
C LYS A 78 10.20 3.65 -22.74
N GLU A 79 9.10 4.31 -23.05
CA GLU A 79 9.09 5.49 -23.93
C GLU A 79 9.82 6.68 -23.28
N LEU A 80 9.59 6.95 -21.98
CA LEU A 80 10.26 8.02 -21.24
C LEU A 80 11.78 7.89 -21.31
N PHE A 81 12.31 6.72 -20.98
CA PHE A 81 13.76 6.49 -20.97
C PHE A 81 14.37 6.46 -22.38
N SER A 82 13.61 6.09 -23.41
CA SER A 82 14.14 6.05 -24.79
C SER A 82 14.05 7.38 -25.53
N THR A 83 13.07 8.26 -25.21
CA THR A 83 12.78 9.44 -26.02
C THR A 83 12.87 10.77 -25.25
N GLN A 84 12.80 10.76 -23.92
CA GLN A 84 12.71 11.96 -23.10
C GLN A 84 13.73 11.96 -21.95
N SER A 85 14.75 11.12 -21.98
CA SER A 85 15.75 11.02 -20.92
C SER A 85 16.51 12.33 -20.69
N GLU A 86 16.64 13.18 -21.70
CA GLU A 86 17.28 14.50 -21.61
C GLU A 86 16.55 15.51 -20.70
N TYR A 87 15.25 15.30 -20.45
CA TYR A 87 14.44 16.11 -19.52
C TYR A 87 14.52 15.62 -18.08
N LEU A 88 15.18 14.48 -17.82
CA LEU A 88 15.29 13.89 -16.49
C LEU A 88 16.56 14.42 -15.79
N ASP A 89 16.37 15.14 -14.70
CA ASP A 89 17.46 15.32 -13.74
C ASP A 89 17.77 14.00 -13.02
N LEU A 90 18.88 13.97 -12.29
CA LEU A 90 19.35 12.75 -11.60
C LEU A 90 18.27 12.14 -10.68
N ASN A 91 17.57 12.97 -9.92
CA ASN A 91 16.59 12.49 -8.95
C ASN A 91 15.36 11.90 -9.64
N ASN A 92 14.86 12.57 -10.68
CA ASN A 92 13.74 12.10 -11.48
C ASN A 92 14.12 10.82 -12.24
N PHE A 93 15.33 10.73 -12.81
CA PHE A 93 15.81 9.53 -13.48
C PHE A 93 15.76 8.32 -12.54
N ILE A 94 16.33 8.44 -11.34
CA ILE A 94 16.34 7.36 -10.34
C ILE A 94 14.92 7.02 -9.88
N SER A 95 14.09 8.04 -9.62
CA SER A 95 12.72 7.83 -9.16
C SER A 95 11.89 7.06 -10.19
N PHE A 96 11.94 7.45 -11.44
CA PHE A 96 11.25 6.74 -12.52
C PHE A 96 11.81 5.34 -12.74
N ALA A 97 13.13 5.14 -12.63
CA ALA A 97 13.74 3.80 -12.74
C ALA A 97 13.27 2.87 -11.61
N VAL A 98 13.19 3.38 -10.37
CA VAL A 98 12.67 2.63 -9.22
C VAL A 98 11.18 2.30 -9.40
N MET A 99 10.37 3.25 -9.86
CA MET A 99 8.94 3.02 -10.14
C MET A 99 8.76 1.97 -11.24
N PHE A 100 9.54 2.07 -12.31
CA PHE A 100 9.53 1.11 -13.40
C PHE A 100 9.90 -0.30 -12.93
N GLY A 101 10.99 -0.43 -12.15
CA GLY A 101 11.40 -1.71 -11.56
C GLY A 101 10.31 -2.33 -10.67
N LYS A 102 9.60 -1.51 -9.89
CA LYS A 102 8.47 -1.97 -9.05
C LYS A 102 7.29 -2.47 -9.89
N ASP A 103 6.96 -1.80 -11.00
CA ASP A 103 5.86 -2.25 -11.88
C ASP A 103 6.25 -3.49 -12.68
N LEU A 104 7.51 -3.62 -13.11
CA LEU A 104 8.03 -4.84 -13.72
C LEU A 104 7.95 -6.04 -12.74
N ASN A 105 8.36 -5.85 -11.48
CA ASN A 105 8.22 -6.88 -10.44
C ASN A 105 6.76 -7.29 -10.22
N LYS A 106 5.83 -6.32 -10.25
CA LYS A 106 4.39 -6.56 -10.08
C LYS A 106 3.81 -7.50 -11.14
N VAL A 107 4.35 -7.46 -12.36
CA VAL A 107 3.94 -8.32 -13.48
C VAL A 107 4.85 -9.54 -13.68
N GLY A 108 5.79 -9.78 -12.76
CA GLY A 108 6.68 -10.96 -12.80
C GLY A 108 7.94 -10.78 -13.66
N GLU A 109 8.16 -9.62 -14.29
CA GLU A 109 9.32 -9.30 -15.14
C GLU A 109 10.57 -8.99 -14.29
N ASN A 110 10.91 -9.90 -13.36
CA ASN A 110 11.91 -9.69 -12.32
C ASN A 110 13.34 -9.57 -12.88
N GLU A 111 13.69 -10.33 -13.90
CA GLU A 111 15.00 -10.24 -14.54
C GLU A 111 15.20 -8.84 -15.16
N PHE A 112 14.19 -8.34 -15.87
CA PHE A 112 14.25 -7.01 -16.44
C PHE A 112 14.25 -5.91 -15.36
N ALA A 113 13.47 -6.08 -14.29
CA ALA A 113 13.49 -5.17 -13.14
C ALA A 113 14.89 -5.06 -12.52
N ALA A 114 15.57 -6.20 -12.29
CA ALA A 114 16.94 -6.24 -11.80
C ALA A 114 17.93 -5.55 -12.74
N SER A 115 17.84 -5.85 -14.04
CA SER A 115 18.68 -5.22 -15.07
C SER A 115 18.50 -3.70 -15.10
N MET A 116 17.26 -3.20 -15.03
CA MET A 116 16.95 -1.76 -15.03
C MET A 116 17.58 -1.04 -13.84
N ILE A 117 17.49 -1.62 -12.63
CA ILE A 117 18.10 -1.03 -11.44
C ILE A 117 19.63 -1.06 -11.52
N ASN A 118 20.24 -2.14 -12.00
CA ASN A 118 21.69 -2.22 -12.19
C ASN A 118 22.18 -1.18 -13.21
N GLN A 119 21.52 -1.02 -14.34
CA GLN A 119 21.82 0.03 -15.32
C GLN A 119 21.70 1.43 -14.71
N THR A 120 20.73 1.64 -13.82
CA THR A 120 20.57 2.91 -13.10
C THR A 120 21.79 3.15 -12.19
N ILE A 121 22.27 2.13 -11.46
CA ILE A 121 23.46 2.23 -10.62
C ILE A 121 24.68 2.55 -11.49
N ASP A 122 24.88 1.88 -12.61
CA ASP A 122 26.00 2.09 -13.50
C ASP A 122 26.02 3.52 -14.08
N ALA A 123 24.85 4.04 -14.45
CA ALA A 123 24.73 5.39 -15.00
C ALA A 123 24.86 6.50 -13.97
N THR A 124 24.42 6.28 -12.72
CA THR A 124 24.25 7.36 -11.73
C THR A 124 25.12 7.21 -10.49
N GLY A 125 25.73 6.04 -10.27
CA GLY A 125 26.41 5.70 -9.00
C GLY A 125 27.50 6.67 -8.58
N GLN A 126 28.21 7.28 -9.54
CA GLN A 126 29.24 8.29 -9.23
C GLN A 126 28.69 9.58 -8.59
N TYR A 127 27.38 9.82 -8.70
CA TYR A 127 26.69 11.00 -8.15
C TYR A 127 25.91 10.68 -6.86
N LEU A 128 25.89 9.41 -6.42
CA LEU A 128 25.12 8.95 -5.28
C LEU A 128 26.02 8.70 -4.07
N ASP A 129 25.43 8.87 -2.88
CA ASP A 129 26.07 8.42 -1.65
C ASP A 129 26.02 6.89 -1.52
N SER A 130 26.85 6.35 -0.62
CA SER A 130 26.95 4.91 -0.40
C SER A 130 25.64 4.26 0.07
N ALA A 131 24.79 5.01 0.78
CA ALA A 131 23.51 4.51 1.28
C ALA A 131 22.49 4.37 0.14
N ALA A 132 22.44 5.35 -0.77
CA ALA A 132 21.60 5.30 -1.96
C ALA A 132 21.99 4.14 -2.88
N ILE A 133 23.29 3.98 -3.15
CA ILE A 133 23.82 2.85 -3.94
C ILE A 133 23.46 1.50 -3.27
N SER A 134 23.65 1.40 -1.95
CA SER A 134 23.32 0.19 -1.19
C SER A 134 21.84 -0.17 -1.34
N ASN A 135 20.95 0.80 -1.21
CA ASN A 135 19.50 0.57 -1.33
C ASN A 135 19.09 0.13 -2.75
N LEU A 136 19.66 0.72 -3.78
CA LEU A 136 19.42 0.28 -5.17
C LEU A 136 19.94 -1.15 -5.39
N LYS A 137 21.14 -1.47 -4.88
CA LYS A 137 21.68 -2.84 -4.95
C LYS A 137 20.83 -3.86 -4.22
N LEU A 138 20.30 -3.53 -3.03
CA LEU A 138 19.37 -4.40 -2.32
C LEU A 138 18.11 -4.67 -3.15
N GLN A 139 17.58 -3.65 -3.82
CA GLN A 139 16.41 -3.79 -4.69
C GLN A 139 16.72 -4.64 -5.93
N ALA A 140 17.87 -4.43 -6.58
CA ALA A 140 18.30 -5.25 -7.71
C ALA A 140 18.49 -6.72 -7.31
N ASN A 141 19.14 -6.98 -6.16
CA ASN A 141 19.32 -8.34 -5.61
C ASN A 141 17.97 -9.01 -5.32
N TRP A 142 17.01 -8.27 -4.77
CA TRP A 142 15.66 -8.77 -4.56
C TRP A 142 15.03 -9.27 -5.87
N TYR A 143 15.02 -8.41 -6.90
CA TYR A 143 14.46 -8.80 -8.18
C TYR A 143 15.21 -9.95 -8.82
N SER A 144 16.55 -9.96 -8.78
CA SER A 144 17.36 -11.09 -9.28
C SER A 144 17.04 -12.40 -8.57
N ALA A 145 16.85 -12.36 -7.26
CA ALA A 145 16.51 -13.57 -6.51
C ALA A 145 15.12 -14.10 -6.85
N LEU A 146 14.15 -13.20 -7.09
CA LEU A 146 12.79 -13.57 -7.52
C LEU A 146 12.73 -14.04 -8.97
N ALA A 147 13.68 -13.68 -9.82
CA ALA A 147 13.72 -14.09 -11.23
C ALA A 147 13.87 -15.62 -11.41
N ALA A 148 14.40 -16.33 -10.39
CA ALA A 148 14.49 -17.79 -10.39
C ALA A 148 13.15 -18.50 -10.11
N TYR A 149 12.10 -17.76 -9.79
CA TYR A 149 10.77 -18.25 -9.43
C TYR A 149 9.71 -17.62 -10.31
N GLU A 150 8.53 -18.24 -10.32
CA GLU A 150 7.30 -17.64 -10.87
C GLU A 150 6.36 -17.28 -9.71
N PRO A 151 6.60 -16.14 -9.02
CA PRO A 151 5.85 -15.79 -7.82
C PRO A 151 4.35 -15.69 -8.07
N PHE A 152 3.57 -16.16 -7.08
CA PHE A 152 2.12 -16.04 -7.06
C PHE A 152 1.40 -16.79 -8.18
N GLN A 153 1.78 -18.02 -8.49
CA GLN A 153 0.98 -18.89 -9.36
C GLN A 153 -0.31 -19.28 -8.62
N ILE A 154 -1.43 -18.61 -8.97
CA ILE A 154 -2.72 -18.77 -8.29
C ILE A 154 -3.56 -19.84 -8.97
N GLN A 155 -4.04 -20.79 -8.20
CA GLN A 155 -4.96 -21.83 -8.63
C GLN A 155 -6.21 -21.84 -7.74
N PHE A 156 -7.38 -21.76 -8.37
CA PHE A 156 -8.66 -21.94 -7.70
C PHE A 156 -9.07 -23.41 -7.79
N ASN A 157 -9.27 -24.05 -6.62
CA ASN A 157 -9.54 -25.49 -6.52
C ASN A 157 -11.06 -25.74 -6.56
N GLY A 158 -11.67 -25.61 -7.74
CA GLY A 158 -13.06 -26.03 -8.01
C GLY A 158 -13.99 -24.90 -8.43
N ASP A 159 -14.23 -23.90 -7.60
CA ASP A 159 -15.30 -22.94 -7.84
C ASP A 159 -14.81 -21.67 -8.59
N SER A 160 -15.74 -21.02 -9.30
CA SER A 160 -15.49 -19.71 -9.91
C SER A 160 -15.33 -18.57 -8.90
N VAL A 161 -15.70 -18.83 -7.64
CA VAL A 161 -15.58 -17.91 -6.51
C VAL A 161 -15.07 -18.70 -5.31
N ALA A 162 -13.91 -18.35 -4.80
CA ALA A 162 -13.37 -18.92 -3.58
C ALA A 162 -13.90 -18.18 -2.34
N THR A 163 -14.11 -18.92 -1.27
CA THR A 163 -14.38 -18.37 0.06
C THR A 163 -13.25 -18.76 1.02
N VAL A 164 -12.77 -17.80 1.79
CA VAL A 164 -11.75 -18.00 2.82
C VAL A 164 -12.34 -17.58 4.15
N PRO A 165 -12.68 -18.52 5.04
CA PRO A 165 -13.23 -18.17 6.34
C PRO A 165 -12.21 -17.38 7.18
N PHE A 166 -12.71 -16.41 7.95
CA PHE A 166 -11.88 -15.70 8.92
C PHE A 166 -12.57 -15.60 10.28
N ALA A 167 -11.79 -15.26 11.29
CA ALA A 167 -12.31 -14.92 12.61
C ALA A 167 -11.74 -13.57 13.05
N ILE A 168 -12.58 -12.79 13.72
CA ILE A 168 -12.16 -11.58 14.42
C ILE A 168 -11.71 -11.98 15.82
N VAL A 169 -10.43 -11.83 16.11
CA VAL A 169 -9.80 -12.26 17.35
C VAL A 169 -9.39 -11.03 18.16
N PRO A 170 -9.86 -10.88 19.40
CA PRO A 170 -9.45 -9.78 20.26
C PRO A 170 -7.95 -9.88 20.61
N MET A 171 -7.26 -8.75 20.59
CA MET A 171 -5.91 -8.58 21.07
C MET A 171 -5.95 -8.04 22.51
N GLY A 172 -5.50 -8.84 23.47
CA GLY A 172 -5.49 -8.45 24.89
C GLY A 172 -6.88 -8.45 25.56
N PRO A 173 -7.04 -7.78 26.71
CA PRO A 173 -8.29 -7.74 27.46
C PRO A 173 -9.44 -7.14 26.64
N LYS A 174 -10.61 -7.78 26.66
CA LYS A 174 -11.80 -7.43 25.84
C LYS A 174 -12.21 -5.95 25.90
N GLU A 175 -11.92 -5.26 26.99
CA GLU A 175 -12.37 -3.88 27.22
C GLU A 175 -11.42 -2.81 26.67
N LYS A 176 -10.16 -3.16 26.37
CA LYS A 176 -9.12 -2.22 25.93
C LYS A 176 -8.36 -2.68 24.69
N GLY A 177 -8.59 -3.91 24.23
CA GLY A 177 -7.83 -4.50 23.14
C GLY A 177 -8.43 -4.19 21.77
N GLY A 178 -7.56 -4.11 20.76
CA GLY A 178 -7.94 -4.12 19.37
C GLY A 178 -8.42 -5.50 18.90
N VAL A 179 -8.64 -5.63 17.60
CA VAL A 179 -9.02 -6.91 16.99
C VAL A 179 -8.18 -7.16 15.74
N PHE A 180 -7.84 -8.43 15.53
CA PHE A 180 -7.21 -8.88 14.27
C PHE A 180 -8.13 -9.79 13.48
N MET A 181 -7.96 -9.79 12.17
CA MET A 181 -8.63 -10.72 11.27
C MET A 181 -7.70 -11.89 10.95
N HIS A 182 -8.01 -13.05 11.50
CA HIS A 182 -7.26 -14.29 11.31
C HIS A 182 -7.94 -15.15 10.25
N LEU A 183 -7.22 -15.48 9.19
CA LEU A 183 -7.67 -16.41 8.16
C LEU A 183 -7.72 -17.82 8.73
N ARG A 184 -8.83 -18.50 8.51
CA ARG A 184 -9.03 -19.89 8.89
C ARG A 184 -8.77 -20.80 7.69
N GLU A 185 -8.55 -22.10 7.96
CA GLU A 185 -8.31 -23.10 6.91
C GLU A 185 -7.11 -22.75 6.02
N SER A 186 -6.09 -22.14 6.62
CA SER A 186 -4.85 -21.75 5.93
C SER A 186 -3.74 -22.76 6.19
N ARG A 187 -2.88 -22.97 5.17
CA ARG A 187 -1.71 -23.83 5.26
C ARG A 187 -0.53 -23.21 4.53
N ILE A 188 0.67 -23.41 5.08
CA ILE A 188 1.93 -23.10 4.41
C ILE A 188 2.71 -24.40 4.28
N ASN A 189 3.12 -24.73 3.06
CA ASN A 189 3.83 -25.97 2.72
C ASN A 189 3.14 -27.22 3.31
N GLY A 190 1.80 -27.27 3.24
CA GLY A 190 0.95 -28.36 3.73
C GLY A 190 0.66 -28.34 5.23
N MET A 191 1.34 -27.55 6.05
CA MET A 191 1.12 -27.44 7.49
C MET A 191 0.10 -26.33 7.84
N PRO A 192 -0.82 -26.57 8.80
CA PRO A 192 -1.76 -25.54 9.25
C PRO A 192 -1.05 -24.26 9.72
N ALA A 193 -1.56 -23.11 9.31
CA ALA A 193 -1.00 -21.80 9.62
C ALA A 193 -2.08 -20.85 10.10
N ASP A 194 -1.74 -20.03 11.09
CA ASP A 194 -2.58 -18.92 11.57
C ASP A 194 -2.05 -17.62 10.95
N ILE A 195 -2.83 -17.01 10.09
CA ILE A 195 -2.40 -15.90 9.22
C ILE A 195 -3.29 -14.68 9.48
N ILE A 196 -2.67 -13.55 9.77
CA ILE A 196 -3.36 -12.27 9.87
C ILE A 196 -3.47 -11.66 8.47
N PHE A 197 -4.65 -11.18 8.11
CA PHE A 197 -4.90 -10.45 6.87
C PHE A 197 -4.74 -8.95 7.13
N ASP A 198 -3.75 -8.33 6.47
CA ASP A 198 -3.32 -6.96 6.76
C ASP A 198 -3.13 -6.14 5.47
N THR A 199 -4.09 -5.27 5.15
CA THR A 199 -4.01 -4.34 4.02
C THR A 199 -3.02 -3.19 4.26
N GLY A 200 -2.54 -3.02 5.49
CA GLY A 200 -1.50 -2.07 5.86
C GLY A 200 -0.09 -2.57 5.55
N ALA A 201 0.09 -3.88 5.42
CA ALA A 201 1.36 -4.48 5.07
C ALA A 201 1.58 -4.48 3.55
N GLY A 202 2.63 -3.81 3.06
CA GLY A 202 2.98 -3.80 1.64
C GLY A 202 3.45 -5.17 1.13
N HIS A 203 4.02 -5.99 2.01
CA HIS A 203 4.51 -7.35 1.76
C HIS A 203 4.04 -8.31 2.83
N SER A 204 3.89 -9.58 2.46
CA SER A 204 3.64 -10.64 3.43
C SER A 204 4.88 -10.84 4.31
N ILE A 205 4.67 -10.99 5.63
CA ILE A 205 5.73 -11.07 6.63
C ILE A 205 5.55 -12.36 7.42
N ILE A 206 6.65 -12.99 7.78
CA ILE A 206 6.68 -14.18 8.63
C ILE A 206 7.82 -14.08 9.64
N SER A 207 7.59 -14.52 10.88
CA SER A 207 8.66 -14.55 11.89
C SER A 207 9.73 -15.57 11.51
N PRO A 208 11.01 -15.39 11.93
CA PRO A 208 12.09 -16.34 11.64
C PRO A 208 11.78 -17.76 12.11
N GLU A 209 11.18 -17.89 13.29
CA GLU A 209 10.78 -19.19 13.85
C GLU A 209 9.75 -19.90 12.96
N MET A 210 8.75 -19.18 12.48
CA MET A 210 7.73 -19.75 11.61
C MET A 210 8.27 -20.01 10.21
N ALA A 211 9.19 -19.22 9.69
CA ALA A 211 9.85 -19.46 8.42
C ALA A 211 10.63 -20.80 8.46
N GLU A 212 11.35 -21.06 9.54
CA GLU A 212 12.03 -22.34 9.77
C GLU A 212 11.03 -23.49 9.93
N LYS A 213 10.03 -23.33 10.79
CA LYS A 213 8.98 -24.34 11.04
C LYS A 213 8.26 -24.78 9.76
N TYR A 214 7.92 -23.83 8.89
CA TYR A 214 7.23 -24.14 7.63
C TYR A 214 8.20 -24.49 6.49
N GLY A 215 9.51 -24.49 6.71
CA GLY A 215 10.52 -24.85 5.72
C GLY A 215 10.52 -23.91 4.51
N LEU A 216 10.43 -22.60 4.74
CA LEU A 216 10.59 -21.62 3.68
C LEU A 216 12.02 -21.65 3.14
N ILE A 217 12.18 -21.38 1.85
CA ILE A 217 13.50 -21.37 1.19
C ILE A 217 14.05 -19.94 1.26
N PRO A 218 15.11 -19.69 2.06
CA PRO A 218 15.72 -18.37 2.11
C PRO A 218 16.33 -17.97 0.75
N LEU A 219 16.15 -16.72 0.35
CA LEU A 219 16.80 -16.16 -0.83
C LEU A 219 18.08 -15.45 -0.41
N GLU A 220 19.22 -15.90 -0.94
CA GLU A 220 20.52 -15.33 -0.63
C GLU A 220 20.61 -13.85 -1.06
N SER A 221 21.40 -13.07 -0.30
CA SER A 221 21.67 -11.64 -0.61
C SER A 221 20.44 -10.71 -0.65
N THR A 222 19.31 -11.10 -0.04
CA THR A 222 18.07 -10.33 -0.06
C THR A 222 17.79 -9.59 1.25
N ARG A 223 18.80 -9.02 1.89
CA ARG A 223 18.56 -8.18 3.08
C ARG A 223 17.64 -7.02 2.75
N ILE A 224 16.70 -6.75 3.62
CA ILE A 224 15.75 -5.66 3.49
C ILE A 224 15.55 -4.94 4.82
N SER A 225 15.23 -3.65 4.73
CA SER A 225 14.76 -2.89 5.87
C SER A 225 13.24 -2.78 5.81
N ILE A 226 12.57 -3.21 6.86
CA ILE A 226 11.15 -3.08 7.04
C ILE A 226 10.90 -1.80 7.82
N ASN A 227 10.08 -0.92 7.26
CA ASN A 227 9.65 0.30 7.91
C ASN A 227 8.22 0.10 8.40
N GLY A 228 8.07 -0.11 9.69
CA GLY A 228 6.81 -0.07 10.40
C GLY A 228 6.70 1.24 11.19
N ILE A 229 6.31 1.17 12.46
CA ILE A 229 6.41 2.29 13.39
C ILE A 229 7.88 2.65 13.64
N GLY A 230 8.76 1.65 13.68
CA GLY A 230 10.21 1.81 13.65
C GLY A 230 10.83 1.08 12.46
N GLN A 231 12.04 0.56 12.64
CA GLN A 231 12.78 -0.18 11.63
C GLN A 231 13.13 -1.57 12.14
N SER A 232 13.03 -2.55 11.25
CA SER A 232 13.51 -3.92 11.45
C SER A 232 14.27 -4.38 10.22
N GLU A 233 15.21 -5.31 10.40
CA GLU A 233 15.90 -5.95 9.29
C GLU A 233 15.29 -7.32 9.01
N GLY A 234 15.33 -7.72 7.75
CA GLY A 234 14.83 -9.00 7.32
C GLY A 234 15.49 -9.48 6.02
N TYR A 235 14.98 -10.59 5.52
CA TYR A 235 15.38 -11.17 4.23
C TYR A 235 14.16 -11.80 3.56
N LEU A 236 14.28 -12.13 2.26
CA LEU A 236 13.23 -12.85 1.54
C LEU A 236 13.37 -14.35 1.70
N ALA A 237 12.22 -15.03 1.78
CA ALA A 237 12.14 -16.47 1.65
C ALA A 237 10.89 -16.87 0.86
N ILE A 238 10.92 -18.00 0.19
CA ILE A 238 9.83 -18.53 -0.62
C ILE A 238 9.12 -19.65 0.14
N ALA A 239 7.81 -19.51 0.34
CA ALA A 239 6.93 -20.64 0.62
C ALA A 239 6.58 -21.30 -0.71
N LYS A 240 6.83 -22.61 -0.85
CA LYS A 240 6.51 -23.37 -2.07
C LYS A 240 5.02 -23.35 -2.36
N GLU A 241 4.22 -23.36 -1.30
CA GLU A 241 2.76 -23.36 -1.39
C GLU A 241 2.13 -22.65 -0.20
N LEU A 242 1.18 -21.79 -0.49
CA LEU A 242 0.24 -21.20 0.46
C LEU A 242 -1.17 -21.60 0.04
N GLN A 243 -1.89 -22.25 0.94
CA GLN A 243 -3.33 -22.52 0.77
C GLN A 243 -4.12 -21.61 1.69
N ILE A 244 -5.13 -20.92 1.14
CA ILE A 244 -6.12 -20.12 1.87
C ILE A 244 -7.51 -20.52 1.38
N GLY A 245 -8.28 -21.21 2.20
CA GLY A 245 -9.55 -21.83 1.77
C GLY A 245 -9.36 -22.71 0.53
N SER A 246 -10.09 -22.43 -0.54
CA SER A 246 -9.99 -23.16 -1.82
C SER A 246 -8.99 -22.56 -2.82
N ILE A 247 -8.16 -21.60 -2.39
CA ILE A 247 -7.10 -21.01 -3.23
C ILE A 247 -5.76 -21.63 -2.86
N THR A 248 -5.03 -22.08 -3.87
CA THR A 248 -3.63 -22.50 -3.74
C THR A 248 -2.75 -21.51 -4.50
N VAL A 249 -1.71 -21.00 -3.84
CA VAL A 249 -0.73 -20.09 -4.44
C VAL A 249 0.65 -20.71 -4.30
N LYS A 250 1.39 -20.83 -5.40
CA LYS A 250 2.76 -21.35 -5.40
C LYS A 250 3.77 -20.22 -5.44
N ASP A 251 4.97 -20.53 -4.96
CA ASP A 251 6.13 -19.64 -4.94
C ASP A 251 5.82 -18.27 -4.30
N VAL A 252 5.31 -18.30 -3.08
CA VAL A 252 4.90 -17.09 -2.36
C VAL A 252 6.07 -16.47 -1.62
N PRO A 253 6.51 -15.25 -2.00
CA PRO A 253 7.57 -14.56 -1.29
C PRO A 253 7.06 -13.96 0.01
N PHE A 254 7.77 -14.26 1.08
CA PHE A 254 7.62 -13.66 2.41
C PHE A 254 8.87 -12.86 2.78
N THR A 255 8.67 -11.77 3.45
CA THR A 255 9.72 -11.10 4.21
C THR A 255 9.84 -11.79 5.55
N VAL A 256 10.99 -12.38 5.84
CA VAL A 256 11.29 -12.98 7.14
C VAL A 256 11.90 -11.93 8.04
N ALA A 257 11.20 -11.57 9.11
CA ALA A 257 11.66 -10.56 10.05
C ALA A 257 11.04 -10.73 11.43
N SER A 258 11.70 -10.18 12.45
CA SER A 258 11.12 -10.10 13.79
C SER A 258 9.91 -9.17 13.80
N ILE A 259 8.80 -9.67 14.33
CA ILE A 259 7.56 -8.91 14.52
C ILE A 259 7.55 -8.46 15.99
N SER A 260 8.37 -7.45 16.32
CA SER A 260 8.52 -6.88 17.66
C SER A 260 8.45 -5.37 17.59
N SER A 261 7.87 -4.75 18.60
CA SER A 261 7.85 -3.30 18.78
C SER A 261 9.08 -2.76 19.52
N ASN A 262 9.98 -3.64 19.97
CA ASN A 262 11.08 -3.31 20.87
C ASN A 262 10.61 -2.72 22.23
N ASN A 263 9.38 -3.02 22.64
CA ASN A 263 8.79 -2.66 23.91
C ASN A 263 8.14 -3.90 24.53
N SER A 264 8.67 -4.38 25.66
CA SER A 264 8.25 -5.67 26.25
C SER A 264 6.78 -5.73 26.66
N GLU A 265 6.18 -4.60 27.05
CA GLU A 265 4.74 -4.54 27.39
C GLU A 265 3.89 -4.67 26.13
N ALA A 266 4.28 -3.97 25.04
CA ALA A 266 3.58 -4.05 23.77
C ALA A 266 3.81 -5.39 23.07
N ASP A 267 5.02 -5.95 23.12
CA ASP A 267 5.36 -7.22 22.51
C ASP A 267 4.56 -8.37 23.10
N HIS A 268 4.21 -8.32 24.41
CA HIS A 268 3.32 -9.32 24.99
C HIS A 268 1.95 -9.42 24.25
N TYR A 269 1.46 -8.31 23.68
CA TYR A 269 0.24 -8.32 22.86
C TYR A 269 0.54 -8.74 21.41
N MET A 270 1.77 -8.58 20.95
CA MET A 270 2.20 -8.92 19.60
C MET A 270 2.73 -10.35 19.47
N ASP A 271 2.98 -11.06 20.57
CA ASP A 271 3.54 -12.44 20.59
C ASP A 271 2.72 -13.45 19.77
N SER A 272 1.43 -13.19 19.57
CA SER A 272 0.57 -14.02 18.71
C SER A 272 0.68 -13.70 17.22
N ILE A 273 1.33 -12.60 16.84
CA ILE A 273 1.47 -12.16 15.45
C ILE A 273 2.74 -12.78 14.87
N ASN A 274 2.57 -13.84 14.08
CA ASN A 274 3.71 -14.53 13.50
C ASN A 274 3.72 -14.54 11.97
N ILE A 275 2.55 -14.39 11.34
CA ILE A 275 2.38 -14.45 9.90
C ILE A 275 1.37 -13.40 9.50
N ILE A 276 1.78 -12.51 8.62
CA ILE A 276 0.98 -11.43 8.06
C ILE A 276 0.88 -11.62 6.54
N LEU A 277 -0.32 -11.65 6.01
CA LEU A 277 -0.57 -11.64 4.57
C LEU A 277 -0.79 -10.21 4.12
N GLY A 278 0.08 -9.72 3.25
CA GLY A 278 0.12 -8.32 2.80
C GLY A 278 -0.37 -8.10 1.37
N ASN A 279 -0.29 -6.85 0.94
CA ASN A 279 -0.79 -6.37 -0.35
C ASN A 279 -0.09 -7.02 -1.55
N ASN A 280 1.14 -7.51 -1.41
CA ASN A 280 1.85 -8.18 -2.51
C ASN A 280 1.07 -9.38 -3.06
N LEU A 281 0.39 -10.17 -2.21
CA LEU A 281 -0.49 -11.23 -2.66
C LEU A 281 -1.90 -10.72 -2.98
N MET A 282 -2.44 -9.79 -2.18
CA MET A 282 -3.80 -9.28 -2.38
C MET A 282 -4.00 -8.69 -3.78
N LEU A 283 -3.01 -7.95 -4.28
CA LEU A 283 -3.02 -7.40 -5.64
C LEU A 283 -3.08 -8.48 -6.73
N GLN A 284 -2.45 -9.63 -6.50
CA GLN A 284 -2.47 -10.76 -7.43
C GLN A 284 -3.83 -11.47 -7.47
N LEU A 285 -4.57 -11.43 -6.35
CA LEU A 285 -5.95 -11.95 -6.30
C LEU A 285 -6.94 -11.06 -7.06
N LYS A 286 -6.55 -9.85 -7.43
CA LYS A 286 -7.26 -8.89 -8.28
C LYS A 286 -8.55 -8.32 -7.69
N GLU A 287 -9.34 -9.09 -6.98
CA GLU A 287 -10.54 -8.63 -6.27
C GLU A 287 -10.71 -9.44 -4.98
N ILE A 288 -11.00 -8.74 -3.88
CA ILE A 288 -11.29 -9.35 -2.57
C ILE A 288 -12.47 -8.61 -1.95
N THR A 289 -13.49 -9.35 -1.55
CA THR A 289 -14.56 -8.80 -0.70
C THR A 289 -14.40 -9.37 0.70
N ILE A 290 -14.25 -8.50 1.69
CA ILE A 290 -14.34 -8.86 3.11
C ILE A 290 -15.81 -8.79 3.50
N ASP A 291 -16.46 -9.92 3.67
CA ASP A 291 -17.85 -10.03 4.10
C ASP A 291 -17.90 -10.25 5.61
N PHE A 292 -18.24 -9.21 6.36
CA PHE A 292 -18.32 -9.23 7.81
C PHE A 292 -19.63 -9.88 8.34
N ILE A 293 -20.62 -10.14 7.47
CA ILE A 293 -21.84 -10.84 7.86
C ILE A 293 -21.58 -12.34 7.93
N THR A 294 -20.91 -12.88 6.92
CA THR A 294 -20.60 -14.32 6.83
C THR A 294 -19.23 -14.67 7.36
N ASN A 295 -18.40 -13.68 7.70
CA ASN A 295 -17.00 -13.82 8.09
C ASN A 295 -16.16 -14.61 7.06
N ASN A 296 -16.31 -14.21 5.78
CA ASN A 296 -15.56 -14.79 4.69
C ASN A 296 -14.89 -13.73 3.83
N LEU A 297 -13.66 -14.00 3.39
CA LEU A 297 -13.15 -13.34 2.20
C LEU A 297 -13.75 -14.04 0.99
N ILE A 298 -14.28 -13.26 0.06
CA ILE A 298 -14.83 -13.74 -1.21
C ILE A 298 -13.89 -13.28 -2.31
N VAL A 299 -13.32 -14.23 -3.04
CA VAL A 299 -12.32 -13.99 -4.08
C VAL A 299 -12.76 -14.65 -5.39
N PRO A 300 -13.10 -13.88 -6.42
CA PRO A 300 -13.50 -14.44 -7.71
C PRO A 300 -12.30 -14.93 -8.52
N ALA A 301 -12.42 -16.08 -9.18
CA ALA A 301 -11.38 -16.60 -10.07
C ALA A 301 -11.17 -15.73 -11.32
N LYS A 302 -12.20 -14.98 -11.71
CA LYS A 302 -12.16 -13.99 -12.79
C LYS A 302 -12.58 -12.65 -12.23
N ALA A 303 -11.65 -11.73 -12.09
CA ALA A 303 -11.90 -10.38 -11.62
C ALA A 303 -11.88 -9.38 -12.81
N PRO A 304 -12.63 -8.28 -12.71
CA PRO A 304 -13.62 -8.01 -11.67
C PRO A 304 -14.84 -8.94 -11.80
N PHE A 305 -15.33 -9.47 -10.67
CA PHE A 305 -16.52 -10.33 -10.64
C PHE A 305 -17.79 -9.58 -11.07
N ILE A 306 -17.88 -8.34 -10.63
CA ILE A 306 -18.89 -7.40 -11.11
C ILE A 306 -18.15 -6.42 -12.01
N SER A 307 -18.40 -6.50 -13.33
CA SER A 307 -17.92 -5.49 -14.25
C SER A 307 -18.35 -4.12 -13.74
N VAL A 308 -17.40 -3.37 -13.21
CA VAL A 308 -17.64 -1.98 -12.86
C VAL A 308 -17.95 -1.29 -14.18
N LYS A 309 -19.10 -0.62 -14.27
CA LYS A 309 -19.46 0.14 -15.45
C LYS A 309 -18.27 1.05 -15.81
N THR A 310 -18.01 1.19 -17.08
CA THR A 310 -16.89 2.01 -17.63
C THR A 310 -16.81 3.44 -17.08
N ASP A 311 -17.81 3.90 -16.33
CA ASP A 311 -17.91 5.24 -15.76
C ASP A 311 -17.42 5.34 -14.30
N VAL A 312 -17.03 4.23 -13.65
CA VAL A 312 -16.54 4.26 -12.27
C VAL A 312 -15.07 4.67 -12.26
N LYS A 313 -14.83 5.85 -11.71
CA LYS A 313 -13.47 6.37 -11.55
C LYS A 313 -12.77 5.69 -10.37
N PRO A 314 -11.44 5.47 -10.44
CA PRO A 314 -10.66 5.01 -9.30
C PRO A 314 -10.90 5.89 -8.08
N ASN A 315 -11.04 5.28 -6.91
CA ASN A 315 -11.07 5.96 -5.62
C ASN A 315 -9.95 5.47 -4.68
N MET A 316 -9.13 4.53 -5.14
CA MET A 316 -7.90 4.11 -4.49
C MET A 316 -6.68 4.60 -5.27
N CYS A 317 -5.59 4.85 -4.56
CA CYS A 317 -4.26 5.05 -5.13
C CYS A 317 -3.19 4.48 -4.18
N PHE A 318 -1.98 4.30 -4.69
CA PHE A 318 -0.86 3.96 -3.82
C PHE A 318 -0.26 5.21 -3.19
N SER A 319 0.23 5.06 -1.96
CA SER A 319 1.21 5.97 -1.40
C SER A 319 2.61 5.66 -1.95
N GLU A 320 3.59 6.48 -1.62
CA GLU A 320 5.01 6.24 -1.93
C GLU A 320 5.51 4.86 -1.42
N GLY A 321 5.00 4.41 -0.27
CA GLY A 321 5.32 3.12 0.36
C GLY A 321 4.50 1.93 -0.15
N LYS A 322 3.67 2.10 -1.19
CA LYS A 322 2.70 1.11 -1.70
C LYS A 322 1.55 0.78 -0.74
N ASN A 323 1.26 1.66 0.21
CA ASN A 323 0.08 1.53 1.05
C ASN A 323 -1.17 1.92 0.26
N LEU A 324 -2.28 1.26 0.54
CA LEU A 324 -3.57 1.52 -0.13
C LEU A 324 -4.25 2.74 0.50
N LEU A 325 -4.31 3.82 -0.26
CA LEU A 325 -5.07 5.01 0.09
C LEU A 325 -6.42 4.98 -0.61
N CYS A 326 -7.47 5.42 0.09
CA CYS A 326 -8.80 5.53 -0.47
C CYS A 326 -9.41 6.92 -0.17
N LYS A 327 -10.11 7.46 -1.17
CA LYS A 327 -10.94 8.64 -0.96
C LYS A 327 -12.06 8.33 0.02
N CYS A 328 -12.18 9.15 1.04
CA CYS A 328 -13.29 9.11 1.99
C CYS A 328 -13.68 10.54 2.40
N GLU A 329 -14.76 10.64 3.14
CA GLU A 329 -15.19 11.88 3.76
C GLU A 329 -15.48 11.62 5.23
N ILE A 330 -14.84 12.38 6.13
CA ILE A 330 -15.03 12.28 7.56
C ILE A 330 -15.45 13.65 8.08
N HIS A 331 -16.58 13.71 8.78
CA HIS A 331 -17.14 14.96 9.30
C HIS A 331 -17.25 16.06 8.20
N ASN A 332 -17.75 15.67 7.00
CA ASN A 332 -17.85 16.54 5.81
C ASN A 332 -16.50 17.06 5.28
N SER A 333 -15.38 16.55 5.75
CA SER A 333 -14.04 16.85 5.24
C SER A 333 -13.60 15.74 4.29
N PRO A 334 -13.45 16.02 2.98
CA PRO A 334 -12.91 15.05 2.05
C PRO A 334 -11.43 14.82 2.37
N MET A 335 -11.00 13.57 2.33
CA MET A 335 -9.63 13.19 2.66
C MET A 335 -9.18 11.91 1.96
N LEU A 336 -7.89 11.68 2.00
CA LEU A 336 -7.25 10.46 1.53
C LEU A 336 -6.76 9.64 2.74
N ALA A 337 -7.49 8.58 3.07
CA ALA A 337 -7.20 7.75 4.22
C ALA A 337 -6.49 6.46 3.83
N PHE A 338 -5.53 6.05 4.64
CA PHE A 338 -4.91 4.74 4.58
C PHE A 338 -5.88 3.68 5.11
N ILE A 339 -6.12 2.63 4.32
CA ILE A 339 -7.02 1.53 4.68
C ILE A 339 -6.17 0.39 5.24
N ASP A 340 -6.30 0.13 6.53
CA ASP A 340 -5.37 -0.72 7.27
C ASP A 340 -6.11 -1.73 8.18
N THR A 341 -6.26 -2.97 7.71
CA THR A 341 -6.85 -4.06 8.52
C THR A 341 -5.90 -4.58 9.60
N GLY A 342 -4.61 -4.22 9.55
CA GLY A 342 -3.65 -4.46 10.62
C GLY A 342 -3.76 -3.42 11.74
N ASN A 343 -4.41 -2.28 11.50
CA ASN A 343 -4.78 -1.35 12.55
C ASN A 343 -6.01 -1.89 13.29
N THR A 344 -5.80 -2.27 14.53
CA THR A 344 -6.72 -3.08 15.34
C THR A 344 -7.92 -2.35 15.94
N ASP A 345 -7.98 -1.01 15.84
CA ASP A 345 -9.09 -0.17 16.33
C ASP A 345 -9.80 0.55 15.17
N TYR A 346 -10.49 1.63 15.44
CA TYR A 346 -11.23 2.41 14.43
C TYR A 346 -10.30 3.19 13.53
N GLY A 347 -9.16 3.64 14.00
CA GLY A 347 -8.17 4.41 13.26
C GLY A 347 -7.75 5.68 13.95
N THR A 348 -7.08 6.55 13.20
CA THR A 348 -6.55 7.83 13.70
C THR A 348 -6.59 8.86 12.58
N LEU A 349 -7.06 10.06 12.87
CA LEU A 349 -7.01 11.22 11.97
C LEU A 349 -5.72 12.01 12.21
N GLY A 350 -5.13 12.53 11.14
CA GLY A 350 -3.86 13.23 11.19
C GLY A 350 -3.99 14.73 11.45
N GLU A 351 -2.82 15.41 11.50
CA GLU A 351 -2.72 16.85 11.71
C GLU A 351 -3.52 17.69 10.67
N ALA A 352 -3.61 17.21 9.41
CA ALA A 352 -4.37 17.90 8.38
C ALA A 352 -5.86 18.00 8.74
N PHE A 353 -6.46 16.91 9.22
CA PHE A 353 -7.83 16.93 9.73
C PHE A 353 -7.97 17.87 10.92
N TYR A 354 -7.03 17.81 11.88
CA TYR A 354 -7.04 18.70 13.04
C TYR A 354 -7.07 20.16 12.62
N LYS A 355 -6.14 20.58 11.76
CA LYS A 355 -6.04 21.97 11.28
C LYS A 355 -7.31 22.45 10.56
N THR A 356 -7.94 21.56 9.79
CA THR A 356 -9.18 21.91 9.07
C THR A 356 -10.38 22.01 10.00
N ASN A 357 -10.39 21.25 11.09
CA ASN A 357 -11.51 21.11 12.01
C ASN A 357 -11.15 21.51 13.45
N GLU A 358 -10.15 22.39 13.66
CA GLU A 358 -9.56 22.67 14.99
C GLU A 358 -10.59 23.06 16.02
N GLN A 359 -11.47 24.02 15.73
CA GLN A 359 -12.48 24.46 16.68
C GLN A 359 -13.43 23.32 17.07
N TYR A 360 -13.85 22.51 16.10
CA TYR A 360 -14.72 21.37 16.36
C TYR A 360 -14.01 20.31 17.25
N VAL A 361 -12.73 20.04 17.00
CA VAL A 361 -11.94 19.09 17.79
C VAL A 361 -11.75 19.59 19.21
N LEU A 362 -11.48 20.87 19.41
CA LEU A 362 -11.30 21.46 20.74
C LEU A 362 -12.60 21.49 21.55
N ASP A 363 -13.74 21.73 20.90
CA ASP A 363 -15.05 21.83 21.58
C ASP A 363 -15.65 20.45 21.91
N ASN A 364 -15.36 19.41 21.11
CA ASN A 364 -16.00 18.11 21.20
C ASN A 364 -15.06 16.95 21.57
N GLY A 365 -13.75 17.17 21.47
CA GLY A 365 -12.75 16.15 21.73
C GLY A 365 -12.34 16.08 23.20
N VAL A 366 -12.12 14.87 23.68
CA VAL A 366 -11.51 14.63 24.99
C VAL A 366 -10.02 14.42 24.81
N LYS A 367 -9.18 15.17 25.54
CA LYS A 367 -7.71 14.96 25.49
C LYS A 367 -7.37 13.53 25.90
N ASP A 368 -6.54 12.90 25.08
CA ASP A 368 -6.11 11.52 25.27
C ASP A 368 -4.66 11.36 24.80
N THR A 369 -4.12 10.17 24.97
CA THR A 369 -2.80 9.77 24.46
C THR A 369 -2.95 8.48 23.67
N VAL A 370 -2.73 8.56 22.37
CA VAL A 370 -2.67 7.38 21.50
C VAL A 370 -1.37 6.64 21.72
N ARG A 371 -1.49 5.33 21.98
CA ARG A 371 -0.37 4.39 22.06
C ARG A 371 -0.40 3.52 20.83
N GLN A 372 0.69 3.49 20.10
CA GLN A 372 0.80 2.65 18.91
C GLN A 372 2.03 1.77 19.00
N ALA A 373 1.81 0.46 18.83
CA ALA A 373 2.85 -0.54 18.68
C ALA A 373 2.80 -1.08 17.24
N GLY A 374 3.96 -1.35 16.68
CA GLY A 374 4.10 -1.98 15.38
C GLY A 374 5.54 -2.44 15.16
N ILE A 375 5.81 -3.05 14.04
CA ILE A 375 7.15 -3.57 13.73
C ILE A 375 8.20 -2.49 13.93
N GLY A 376 9.19 -2.78 14.76
CA GLY A 376 10.36 -1.96 15.02
C GLY A 376 10.14 -0.74 15.92
N GLY A 377 8.91 -0.52 16.46
CA GLY A 377 8.67 0.68 17.27
C GLY A 377 7.40 0.67 18.13
N PHE A 378 7.46 1.59 19.10
CA PHE A 378 6.35 1.93 19.98
C PHE A 378 6.37 3.46 20.18
N ILE A 379 5.23 4.11 20.03
CA ILE A 379 5.10 5.57 20.14
C ILE A 379 3.91 5.98 20.98
N TYR A 380 4.04 7.17 21.60
CA TYR A 380 2.97 7.88 22.28
C TYR A 380 2.74 9.21 21.58
N ASN A 381 1.48 9.52 21.28
CA ASN A 381 1.12 10.82 20.70
C ASN A 381 -0.02 11.45 21.49
N GLU A 382 0.09 12.73 21.77
CA GLU A 382 -1.05 13.51 22.26
C GLU A 382 -2.13 13.57 21.17
N SER A 383 -3.36 13.35 21.58
CA SER A 383 -4.51 13.31 20.70
C SER A 383 -5.74 13.90 21.38
N TYR A 384 -6.79 14.06 20.58
CA TYR A 384 -8.15 14.25 21.03
C TYR A 384 -8.99 13.06 20.58
N LEU A 385 -9.68 12.43 21.51
CA LEU A 385 -10.66 11.39 21.19
C LEU A 385 -11.98 12.06 20.82
N LEU A 386 -12.41 11.90 19.58
CA LEU A 386 -13.74 12.31 19.10
C LEU A 386 -14.70 11.12 19.09
N SER A 387 -15.98 11.39 19.26
CA SER A 387 -17.04 10.37 19.26
C SER A 387 -18.06 10.66 18.16
N ASN A 388 -18.65 9.58 17.62
CA ASN A 388 -19.80 9.61 16.70
C ASN A 388 -19.54 10.44 15.43
N LEU A 389 -18.38 10.21 14.78
CA LEU A 389 -18.07 10.89 13.53
C LEU A 389 -18.67 10.17 12.34
N LYS A 390 -19.39 10.90 11.49
CA LYS A 390 -19.84 10.38 10.21
C LYS A 390 -18.66 10.15 9.28
N CYS A 391 -18.57 8.95 8.73
CA CYS A 391 -17.56 8.55 7.74
C CYS A 391 -18.27 8.01 6.49
N SER A 392 -17.95 8.56 5.33
CA SER A 392 -18.39 8.05 4.03
C SER A 392 -17.22 7.41 3.32
N LEU A 393 -17.28 6.11 3.07
CA LEU A 393 -16.26 5.32 2.39
C LEU A 393 -16.93 4.39 1.37
N GLY A 394 -16.38 4.32 0.16
CA GLY A 394 -16.82 3.35 -0.85
C GLY A 394 -18.30 3.47 -1.25
N GLY A 395 -18.90 4.65 -1.12
CA GLY A 395 -20.28 4.95 -1.52
C GLY A 395 -21.32 4.93 -0.39
N HIS A 396 -20.94 4.48 0.82
CA HIS A 396 -21.87 4.42 1.96
C HIS A 396 -21.32 5.13 3.18
N ALA A 397 -22.21 5.61 4.04
CA ALA A 397 -21.89 6.32 5.26
C ALA A 397 -22.16 5.47 6.49
N VAL A 398 -21.29 5.55 7.49
CA VAL A 398 -21.42 4.97 8.82
C VAL A 398 -21.05 6.01 9.87
N GLU A 399 -21.38 5.73 11.12
CA GLU A 399 -20.94 6.51 12.28
C GLU A 399 -19.82 5.75 13.00
N ILE A 400 -18.62 6.38 13.07
CA ILE A 400 -17.48 5.85 13.81
C ILE A 400 -17.69 6.20 15.29
N PRO A 401 -17.82 5.21 16.20
CA PRO A 401 -18.13 5.48 17.60
C PRO A 401 -17.08 6.31 18.32
N LYS A 402 -15.80 6.10 17.98
CA LYS A 402 -14.67 6.84 18.53
C LYS A 402 -13.51 6.83 17.53
N ILE A 403 -12.75 7.93 17.46
CA ILE A 403 -11.54 8.02 16.65
C ILE A 403 -10.58 9.06 17.25
N ASP A 404 -9.31 8.77 17.24
CA ASP A 404 -8.28 9.69 17.71
C ASP A 404 -7.91 10.70 16.65
N VAL A 405 -7.68 11.95 17.07
CA VAL A 405 -7.21 13.05 16.22
C VAL A 405 -5.89 13.56 16.76
N ARG A 406 -4.83 13.46 15.97
CA ARG A 406 -3.51 13.97 16.33
C ARG A 406 -3.38 15.44 15.99
N THR A 407 -2.73 16.18 16.87
CA THR A 407 -2.50 17.62 16.71
C THR A 407 -1.19 17.95 16.02
N THR A 408 -0.28 16.99 15.95
CA THR A 408 1.06 17.13 15.37
C THR A 408 1.29 16.12 14.25
N ARG A 409 2.12 16.50 13.28
CA ARG A 409 2.56 15.62 12.22
C ARG A 409 3.55 14.60 12.77
N GLU A 410 3.32 13.33 12.47
CA GLU A 410 4.32 12.30 12.74
C GLU A 410 5.49 12.40 11.78
N GLU A 411 6.69 12.14 12.31
CA GLU A 411 7.82 11.80 11.46
C GLU A 411 7.67 10.34 11.01
N GLY A 412 7.83 10.11 9.74
CA GLY A 412 7.76 8.75 9.19
C GLY A 412 6.56 8.49 8.31
N ILE A 413 6.10 7.22 8.27
CA ILE A 413 5.02 6.77 7.38
C ILE A 413 3.70 7.48 7.72
N GLY A 414 3.41 7.70 8.99
CA GLY A 414 2.17 8.32 9.44
C GLY A 414 1.97 9.76 9.01
N GLY A 415 3.05 10.51 8.76
CA GLY A 415 2.96 11.92 8.38
C GLY A 415 2.59 12.18 6.92
N GLN A 416 2.42 11.13 6.12
CA GLN A 416 2.08 11.23 4.69
C GLN A 416 0.57 11.14 4.46
N TYR A 417 -0.21 10.73 5.45
CA TYR A 417 -1.65 10.48 5.30
C TYR A 417 -2.48 11.46 6.13
N GLU A 418 -3.64 11.79 5.61
CA GLU A 418 -4.61 12.61 6.31
C GLU A 418 -5.31 11.85 7.44
N GLY A 419 -5.27 10.51 7.38
CA GLY A 419 -5.77 9.61 8.41
C GLY A 419 -5.63 8.14 8.06
N TRP A 420 -5.86 7.30 9.06
CA TRP A 420 -5.92 5.84 8.98
C TRP A 420 -7.29 5.35 9.38
N LEU A 421 -7.87 4.45 8.58
CA LEU A 421 -9.10 3.73 8.92
C LEU A 421 -8.75 2.27 9.21
N GLY A 422 -8.96 1.88 10.45
CA GLY A 422 -8.63 0.56 10.96
C GLY A 422 -9.75 -0.46 10.76
N LEU A 423 -9.47 -1.70 11.16
CA LEU A 423 -10.36 -2.85 10.98
C LEU A 423 -11.75 -2.62 11.59
N ARG A 424 -11.82 -2.00 12.79
CA ARG A 424 -13.13 -1.72 13.43
C ARG A 424 -13.98 -0.74 12.64
N THR A 425 -13.39 0.22 11.93
CA THR A 425 -14.14 1.10 11.02
C THR A 425 -14.68 0.31 9.83
N LEU A 426 -13.88 -0.58 9.25
CA LEU A 426 -14.34 -1.40 8.13
C LEU A 426 -15.48 -2.35 8.54
N MET A 427 -15.45 -2.89 9.76
CA MET A 427 -16.49 -3.75 10.33
C MET A 427 -17.83 -3.03 10.56
N LEU A 428 -17.90 -1.70 10.48
CA LEU A 428 -19.16 -0.96 10.53
C LEU A 428 -19.99 -1.17 9.26
N TYR A 429 -19.35 -1.58 8.16
CA TYR A 429 -20.00 -1.95 6.89
C TYR A 429 -20.29 -3.45 6.86
N PRO A 430 -21.37 -3.91 6.21
CA PRO A 430 -21.64 -5.35 6.03
C PRO A 430 -20.55 -6.03 5.18
N TYR A 431 -19.99 -5.31 4.22
CA TYR A 431 -18.84 -5.75 3.45
C TYR A 431 -17.98 -4.57 2.98
N VAL A 432 -16.71 -4.86 2.71
CA VAL A 432 -15.77 -3.97 2.02
C VAL A 432 -15.15 -4.75 0.87
N ARG A 433 -15.27 -4.23 -0.36
CA ARG A 433 -14.74 -4.84 -1.57
C ARG A 433 -13.60 -4.00 -2.11
N PHE A 434 -12.46 -4.63 -2.32
CA PHE A 434 -11.29 -4.09 -3.00
C PHE A 434 -11.26 -4.67 -4.42
N ASN A 435 -11.50 -3.85 -5.44
CA ASN A 435 -11.25 -4.19 -6.83
C ASN A 435 -9.89 -3.57 -7.22
N PHE A 436 -8.86 -4.40 -7.29
CA PHE A 436 -7.50 -3.98 -7.61
C PHE A 436 -7.26 -3.84 -9.12
N VAL A 437 -8.19 -4.27 -9.98
CA VAL A 437 -8.12 -4.09 -11.42
C VAL A 437 -8.49 -2.66 -11.80
N ASP A 438 -9.65 -2.17 -11.33
CA ASP A 438 -10.14 -0.81 -11.58
C ASP A 438 -9.68 0.18 -10.50
N PHE A 439 -9.04 -0.32 -9.48
CA PHE A 439 -8.55 0.39 -8.28
C PHE A 439 -9.66 1.15 -7.56
N VAL A 440 -10.73 0.41 -7.27
CA VAL A 440 -11.95 0.90 -6.64
C VAL A 440 -12.26 0.12 -5.36
N LEU A 441 -12.48 0.85 -4.27
CA LEU A 441 -13.06 0.32 -3.05
C LEU A 441 -14.56 0.65 -3.01
N THR A 442 -15.38 -0.35 -2.70
CA THR A 442 -16.81 -0.19 -2.46
C THR A 442 -17.21 -0.85 -1.14
N THR A 443 -18.25 -0.32 -0.52
CA THR A 443 -18.80 -0.85 0.73
C THR A 443 -20.26 -1.21 0.56
N GLY A 444 -20.84 -1.95 1.52
CA GLY A 444 -22.28 -2.19 1.58
C GLY A 444 -23.00 -1.21 2.50
N SER A 445 -24.30 -1.03 2.29
CA SER A 445 -25.20 -0.40 3.27
C SER A 445 -25.77 -1.47 4.21
N LYS A 446 -25.91 -1.13 5.49
CA LYS A 446 -26.68 -1.93 6.45
C LYS A 446 -28.16 -1.86 6.15
#